data_c1cbc443fdcef6696ac92aee8ff28d93
#
_entry.id   c1cbc443fdcef6696ac92aee8ff28d93
#
_cell.length_a   1.000
_cell.length_b   1.000
_cell.length_c   1.000
_cell.angle_alpha   90.00
_cell.angle_beta   90.00
_cell.angle_gamma   90.00
#
_symmetry.space_group_name_H-M   'P 1'
#
loop_
_entity.id
_entity.type
_entity.pdbx_description
1 polymer ?
#
loop_
_entity_poly.entity_id
_entity_poly.type
_entity_poly.pdbx_seq_one_letter_code
_entity_poly.pdbx_strand_id
1 'polypeptide(L)'
;DSYLISAISNDISYDQIFKLQAERYMNKEDILILISSSGNSKNIKEVLRFCNKKKLKTIGFSNFSGGYLAKHSNISIHSKIDNYGIGEDINHILMHLLMQFIAKSNLNTNKKKIIL
;
A
#
# COMPACT_ATOMS: atom_id res chain seq x y z
N ASP A 1 -4.93 -6.97 10.59
CA ASP A 1 -5.62 -7.59 11.72
C ASP A 1 -7.08 -7.11 11.75
N SER A 2 -8.04 -8.05 11.55
CA SER A 2 -9.47 -7.76 11.47
C SER A 2 -10.04 -7.19 12.78
N TYR A 3 -9.55 -7.61 13.92
CA TYR A 3 -9.97 -7.08 15.22
C TYR A 3 -9.61 -5.60 15.37
N LEU A 4 -8.43 -5.21 14.94
CA LEU A 4 -7.97 -3.83 15.01
C LEU A 4 -8.78 -2.93 14.06
N ILE A 5 -9.07 -3.42 12.84
CA ILE A 5 -9.93 -2.71 11.88
C ILE A 5 -11.34 -2.53 12.46
N SER A 6 -11.91 -3.58 13.04
CA SER A 6 -13.23 -3.55 13.66
C SER A 6 -13.29 -2.56 14.84
N ALA A 7 -12.32 -2.63 15.75
CA ALA A 7 -12.24 -1.74 16.90
C ALA A 7 -12.11 -0.25 16.49
N ILE A 8 -11.19 0.07 15.59
CA ILE A 8 -11.01 1.46 15.10
C ILE A 8 -12.25 1.95 14.37
N SER A 9 -12.87 1.09 13.53
CA SER A 9 -14.07 1.47 12.79
C SER A 9 -15.25 1.77 13.71
N ASN A 10 -15.40 1.00 14.78
CA ASN A 10 -16.49 1.13 15.73
C ASN A 10 -16.31 2.30 16.70
N ASP A 11 -15.09 2.45 17.24
CA ASP A 11 -14.82 3.40 18.32
C ASP A 11 -14.42 4.81 17.81
N ILE A 12 -13.93 4.90 16.56
CA ILE A 12 -13.43 6.15 15.99
C ILE A 12 -14.10 6.43 14.64
N SER A 13 -13.61 5.80 13.57
CA SER A 13 -14.24 5.79 12.24
C SER A 13 -13.51 4.83 11.29
N TYR A 14 -14.23 4.32 10.29
CA TYR A 14 -13.66 3.49 9.23
C TYR A 14 -12.57 4.22 8.43
N ASP A 15 -12.69 5.52 8.26
CA ASP A 15 -11.72 6.32 7.50
C ASP A 15 -10.35 6.40 8.17
N GLN A 16 -10.26 6.13 9.47
CA GLN A 16 -9.01 6.21 10.25
C GLN A 16 -8.27 4.87 10.40
N ILE A 17 -8.84 3.77 9.90
CA ILE A 17 -8.31 2.41 10.14
C ILE A 17 -6.83 2.24 9.76
N PHE A 18 -6.41 2.75 8.61
CA PHE A 18 -5.03 2.65 8.15
C PHE A 18 -4.12 3.73 8.73
N LYS A 19 -4.64 4.96 8.87
CA LYS A 19 -3.87 6.06 9.43
C LYS A 19 -3.42 5.77 10.86
N LEU A 20 -4.32 5.32 11.73
CA LEU A 20 -3.98 5.03 13.13
C LEU A 20 -2.99 3.87 13.26
N GLN A 21 -3.10 2.86 12.39
CA GLN A 21 -2.11 1.78 12.34
C GLN A 21 -0.75 2.29 11.89
N ALA A 22 -0.70 3.09 10.82
CA ALA A 22 0.54 3.69 10.34
C ALA A 22 1.17 4.59 11.42
N GLU A 23 0.38 5.42 12.08
CA GLU A 23 0.83 6.30 13.16
C GLU A 23 1.45 5.53 14.34
N ARG A 24 0.90 4.36 14.66
CA ARG A 24 1.35 3.54 15.79
C ARG A 24 2.56 2.67 15.47
N TYR A 25 2.67 2.15 14.27
CA TYR A 25 3.63 1.10 13.95
C TYR A 25 4.75 1.49 13.00
N MET A 26 4.56 2.57 12.19
CA MET A 26 5.57 2.96 11.21
C MET A 26 6.71 3.78 11.81
N ASN A 27 7.92 3.44 11.40
CA ASN A 27 9.14 4.20 11.65
C ASN A 27 9.55 4.98 10.39
N LYS A 28 10.52 5.90 10.51
CA LYS A 28 10.99 6.75 9.41
C LYS A 28 11.59 5.98 8.23
N GLU A 29 12.15 4.81 8.51
CA GLU A 29 12.81 3.95 7.50
C GLU A 29 11.83 3.02 6.80
N ASP A 30 10.59 2.94 7.27
CA ASP A 30 9.58 2.06 6.69
C ASP A 30 9.00 2.64 5.39
N ILE A 31 8.52 1.75 4.54
CA ILE A 31 7.80 2.08 3.32
C ILE A 31 6.39 1.51 3.43
N LEU A 32 5.39 2.38 3.30
CA LEU A 32 3.99 1.95 3.28
C LEU A 32 3.56 1.62 1.85
N ILE A 33 3.09 0.41 1.65
CA ILE A 33 2.46 0.01 0.39
C ILE A 33 0.95 0.14 0.54
N LEU A 34 0.34 0.91 -0.34
CA LEU A 34 -1.10 1.14 -0.39
C LEU A 34 -1.66 0.59 -1.69
N ILE A 35 -2.71 -0.22 -1.59
CA ILE A 35 -3.40 -0.82 -2.74
C ILE A 35 -4.86 -0.36 -2.72
N SER A 36 -5.28 0.30 -3.79
CA SER A 36 -6.67 0.74 -3.94
C SER A 36 -7.02 0.88 -5.41
N SER A 37 -7.94 0.08 -5.91
CA SER A 37 -8.33 0.10 -7.32
C SER A 37 -8.75 1.50 -7.79
N SER A 38 -9.66 2.16 -7.10
CA SER A 38 -10.07 3.54 -7.44
C SER A 38 -9.03 4.60 -7.06
N GLY A 39 -8.16 4.31 -6.07
CA GLY A 39 -7.24 5.26 -5.48
C GLY A 39 -7.90 6.43 -4.73
N ASN A 40 -9.21 6.35 -4.49
CA ASN A 40 -9.99 7.48 -3.94
C ASN A 40 -10.69 7.19 -2.61
N SER A 41 -10.57 5.99 -2.06
CA SER A 41 -11.17 5.65 -0.78
C SER A 41 -10.72 6.59 0.34
N LYS A 42 -11.63 6.98 1.22
CA LYS A 42 -11.34 7.97 2.28
C LYS A 42 -10.22 7.51 3.22
N ASN A 43 -10.24 6.24 3.64
CA ASN A 43 -9.20 5.65 4.49
C ASN A 43 -7.81 5.68 3.83
N ILE A 44 -7.74 5.48 2.51
CA ILE A 44 -6.50 5.61 1.73
C ILE A 44 -6.01 7.07 1.70
N LYS A 45 -6.93 8.01 1.47
CA LYS A 45 -6.59 9.44 1.50
C LYS A 45 -6.06 9.90 2.86
N GLU A 46 -6.68 9.44 3.94
CA GLU A 46 -6.28 9.82 5.31
C GLU A 46 -4.88 9.30 5.66
N VAL A 47 -4.58 8.03 5.40
CA VAL A 47 -3.25 7.49 5.67
C VAL A 47 -2.19 8.12 4.77
N LEU A 48 -2.51 8.39 3.51
CA LEU A 48 -1.55 9.00 2.58
C LEU A 48 -1.23 10.47 2.94
N ARG A 49 -2.23 11.25 3.38
CA ARG A 49 -2.01 12.60 3.92
C ARG A 49 -1.12 12.57 5.16
N PHE A 50 -1.37 11.63 6.06
CA PHE A 50 -0.53 11.43 7.24
C PHE A 50 0.92 11.13 6.85
N CYS A 51 1.15 10.16 5.96
CA CYS A 51 2.49 9.78 5.51
C CYS A 51 3.22 10.97 4.86
N ASN A 52 2.55 11.71 3.99
CA ASN A 52 3.13 12.89 3.33
C ASN A 52 3.50 13.98 4.33
N LYS A 53 2.63 14.27 5.31
CA LYS A 53 2.91 15.23 6.38
C LYS A 53 4.13 14.82 7.22
N LYS A 54 4.28 13.53 7.49
CA LYS A 54 5.39 12.98 8.27
C LYS A 54 6.62 12.65 7.42
N LYS A 55 6.57 12.88 6.10
CA LYS A 55 7.64 12.54 5.13
C LYS A 55 8.00 11.05 5.14
N LEU A 56 7.02 10.19 5.39
CA LEU A 56 7.15 8.74 5.28
C LEU A 56 7.01 8.33 3.82
N LYS A 57 7.77 7.32 3.41
CA LYS A 57 7.76 6.84 2.02
C LYS A 57 6.54 5.97 1.73
N THR A 58 5.96 6.15 0.55
CA THR A 58 4.76 5.43 0.12
C THR A 58 4.91 4.90 -1.30
N ILE A 59 4.37 3.70 -1.54
CA ILE A 59 4.18 3.11 -2.86
C ILE A 59 2.68 2.87 -3.03
N GLY A 60 2.08 3.43 -4.07
CA GLY A 60 0.66 3.27 -4.37
C GLY A 60 0.44 2.38 -5.58
N PHE A 61 -0.40 1.35 -5.44
CA PHE A 61 -0.92 0.55 -6.54
C PHE A 61 -2.37 0.94 -6.81
N SER A 62 -2.68 1.32 -8.04
CA SER A 62 -4.01 1.78 -8.40
C SER A 62 -4.43 1.36 -9.81
N ASN A 63 -5.75 1.35 -10.04
CA ASN A 63 -6.35 1.07 -11.34
C ASN A 63 -7.25 2.25 -11.76
N PHE A 64 -8.12 2.08 -12.73
CA PHE A 64 -9.01 3.13 -13.25
C PHE A 64 -8.24 4.42 -13.60
N SER A 65 -8.62 5.53 -13.01
CA SER A 65 -7.93 6.82 -13.19
C SER A 65 -6.73 7.02 -12.25
N GLY A 66 -6.48 6.05 -11.36
CA GLY A 66 -5.44 6.14 -10.34
C GLY A 66 -5.79 6.98 -9.10
N GLY A 67 -6.72 7.90 -9.25
CA GLY A 67 -7.27 8.74 -8.16
C GLY A 67 -6.24 9.55 -7.38
N TYR A 68 -6.55 9.80 -6.13
CA TYR A 68 -5.68 10.51 -5.19
C TYR A 68 -4.39 9.75 -4.90
N LEU A 69 -4.47 8.41 -4.83
CA LEU A 69 -3.33 7.55 -4.53
C LEU A 69 -2.23 7.69 -5.59
N ALA A 70 -2.57 7.62 -6.88
CA ALA A 70 -1.60 7.76 -7.94
C ALA A 70 -0.90 9.13 -7.96
N LYS A 71 -1.62 10.19 -7.58
CA LYS A 71 -1.10 11.56 -7.61
C LYS A 71 -0.21 11.91 -6.41
N HIS A 72 -0.40 11.26 -5.28
CA HIS A 72 0.20 11.70 -4.01
C HIS A 72 1.13 10.65 -3.36
N SER A 73 1.26 9.45 -3.92
CA SER A 73 2.28 8.49 -3.51
C SER A 73 3.66 8.94 -3.98
N ASN A 74 4.72 8.59 -3.24
CA ASN A 74 6.10 8.84 -3.68
C ASN A 74 6.44 8.03 -4.94
N ILE A 75 5.97 6.77 -4.98
CA ILE A 75 6.05 5.91 -6.16
C ILE A 75 4.63 5.47 -6.47
N SER A 76 4.20 5.66 -7.71
CA SER A 76 2.89 5.22 -8.18
C SER A 76 3.06 4.13 -9.24
N ILE A 77 2.42 3.01 -9.01
CA ILE A 77 2.28 1.92 -9.98
C ILE A 77 0.80 1.88 -10.38
N HIS A 78 0.51 2.40 -11.55
CA HIS A 78 -0.86 2.59 -12.03
C HIS A 78 -1.12 1.74 -13.26
N SER A 79 -2.10 0.86 -13.16
CA SER A 79 -2.61 0.06 -14.27
C SER A 79 -3.93 0.66 -14.76
N LYS A 80 -3.93 1.22 -15.98
CA LYS A 80 -5.12 1.84 -16.56
C LYS A 80 -6.12 0.78 -17.02
N ILE A 81 -6.80 0.16 -16.06
CA ILE A 81 -7.77 -0.92 -16.25
C ILE A 81 -9.06 -0.54 -15.55
N ASP A 82 -10.14 -0.51 -16.31
CA ASP A 82 -11.48 -0.13 -15.84
C ASP A 82 -12.31 -1.37 -15.47
N ASN A 83 -11.69 -2.30 -14.73
CA ASN A 83 -12.35 -3.51 -14.24
C ASN A 83 -11.74 -3.89 -12.88
N TYR A 84 -12.57 -4.05 -11.87
CA TYR A 84 -12.11 -4.36 -10.52
C TYR A 84 -11.39 -5.70 -10.43
N GLY A 85 -12.00 -6.79 -10.92
CA GLY A 85 -11.43 -8.13 -10.82
C GLY A 85 -10.06 -8.22 -11.54
N ILE A 86 -9.99 -7.76 -12.79
CA ILE A 86 -8.74 -7.75 -13.55
C ILE A 86 -7.70 -6.84 -12.89
N GLY A 87 -8.12 -5.67 -12.39
CA GLY A 87 -7.24 -4.73 -11.70
C GLY A 87 -6.67 -5.32 -10.40
N GLU A 88 -7.47 -6.03 -9.64
CA GLU A 88 -7.05 -6.71 -8.41
C GLU A 88 -6.07 -7.86 -8.70
N ASP A 89 -6.32 -8.66 -9.73
CA ASP A 89 -5.40 -9.72 -10.17
C ASP A 89 -4.04 -9.14 -10.60
N ILE A 90 -4.03 -8.03 -11.33
CA ILE A 90 -2.79 -7.33 -11.70
C ILE A 90 -2.07 -6.79 -10.47
N ASN A 91 -2.78 -6.21 -9.51
CA ASN A 91 -2.17 -5.75 -8.26
C ASN A 91 -1.52 -6.93 -7.50
N HIS A 92 -2.14 -8.11 -7.49
CA HIS A 92 -1.56 -9.33 -6.92
C HIS A 92 -0.28 -9.75 -7.65
N ILE A 93 -0.29 -9.76 -8.98
CA ILE A 93 0.90 -10.08 -9.79
C ILE A 93 2.04 -9.09 -9.47
N LEU A 94 1.75 -7.80 -9.43
CA LEU A 94 2.74 -6.77 -9.11
C LEU A 94 3.31 -6.92 -7.69
N MET A 95 2.47 -7.28 -6.73
CA MET A 95 2.92 -7.58 -5.36
C MET A 95 3.85 -8.80 -5.30
N HIS A 96 3.53 -9.87 -6.03
CA HIS A 96 4.41 -11.04 -6.14
C HIS A 96 5.76 -10.68 -6.79
N LEU A 97 5.75 -9.89 -7.86
CA LEU A 97 6.98 -9.42 -8.49
C LEU A 97 7.84 -8.59 -7.54
N LEU A 98 7.23 -7.67 -6.78
CA LEU A 98 7.92 -6.87 -5.77
C LEU A 98 8.54 -7.76 -4.68
N MET A 99 7.78 -8.72 -4.17
CA MET A 99 8.26 -9.69 -3.17
C MET A 99 9.46 -10.50 -3.68
N GLN A 100 9.38 -10.99 -4.92
CA GLN A 100 10.48 -11.74 -5.54
C GLN A 100 11.72 -10.86 -5.75
N PHE A 101 11.54 -9.62 -6.15
CA PHE A 101 12.63 -8.66 -6.32
C PHE A 101 13.36 -8.41 -5.00
N ILE A 102 12.61 -8.15 -3.92
CA ILE A 102 13.17 -7.92 -2.58
C ILE A 102 13.92 -9.18 -2.10
N ALA A 103 13.33 -10.36 -2.26
CA ALA A 103 13.95 -11.61 -1.85
C ALA A 103 15.26 -11.86 -2.60
N LYS A 104 15.30 -11.65 -3.91
CA LYS A 104 16.51 -11.80 -4.73
C LYS A 104 17.59 -10.76 -4.36
N SER A 105 17.20 -9.53 -4.08
CA SER A 105 18.12 -8.46 -3.67
C SER A 105 18.80 -8.79 -2.34
N ASN A 106 18.04 -9.31 -1.37
CA ASN A 106 18.56 -9.73 -0.08
C ASN A 106 19.45 -11.00 -0.17
N LEU A 107 19.20 -11.88 -1.14
CA LEU A 107 19.98 -13.09 -1.36
C LEU A 107 21.37 -12.83 -1.94
N ASN A 108 21.51 -11.82 -2.78
CA ASN A 108 22.81 -11.43 -3.30
C ASN A 108 23.75 -10.99 -2.18
N THR A 109 23.23 -10.59 -1.02
CA THR A 109 24.03 -10.27 0.17
C THR A 109 24.33 -11.50 1.05
N ASN A 110 23.53 -12.59 0.98
CA ASN A 110 23.59 -13.73 1.92
C ASN A 110 23.88 -15.11 1.29
N LYS A 111 24.16 -15.22 -0.01
CA LYS A 111 24.50 -16.47 -0.73
C LYS A 111 23.58 -17.68 -0.51
N LYS A 112 22.34 -17.50 -0.06
CA LYS A 112 21.34 -18.57 0.06
C LYS A 112 20.40 -18.61 -1.14
N LYS A 113 20.24 -19.80 -1.73
CA LYS A 113 19.32 -20.02 -2.85
C LYS A 113 17.90 -20.19 -2.31
N ILE A 114 17.00 -19.27 -2.62
CA ILE A 114 15.56 -19.43 -2.37
C ILE A 114 14.89 -19.81 -3.70
N ILE A 115 14.10 -20.88 -3.68
CA ILE A 115 13.19 -21.23 -4.77
C ILE A 115 11.88 -20.49 -4.48
N LEU A 116 11.51 -19.58 -5.36
CA LEU A 116 10.26 -18.82 -5.31
C LEU A 116 9.27 -19.39 -6.33
#